data_d30dc34cdae06b838475dcbee3b2d1ac
#
_entry.id   d30dc34cdae06b838475dcbee3b2d1ac
#
_cell.length_a   1.000
_cell.length_b   1.000
_cell.length_c   1.000
_cell.angle_alpha   90.00
_cell.angle_beta   90.00
_cell.angle_gamma   90.00
#
_symmetry.space_group_name_H-M   'P 1'
#
loop_
_entity.id
_entity.type
_entity.pdbx_description
1 polymer ?
#
loop_
_entity_poly.entity_id
_entity_poly.type
_entity_poly.pdbx_seq_one_letter_code
_entity_poly.pdbx_strand_id
1 'polypeptide(L)'
;MVNTIRGKVITGNRIGRTINFPTANITVPENDDITNGVYAAEVEANGHTYRAMVNIGTRPTVNESGNRLAEAYLFDFSGNLYNQQIEIRLLEFMRPEVRFLS
;
A
#
# COMPACT_ATOMS: atom_id res chain seq x y z
N MET A 1 -3.44 -17.72 -5.69
CA MET A 1 -3.76 -16.73 -6.72
C MET A 1 -3.17 -15.39 -6.35
N VAL A 2 -2.53 -14.74 -7.29
CA VAL A 2 -1.88 -13.46 -7.03
C VAL A 2 -2.88 -12.35 -7.31
N ASN A 3 -3.05 -11.47 -6.33
CA ASN A 3 -3.89 -10.30 -6.51
C ASN A 3 -3.01 -9.11 -6.85
N THR A 4 -3.44 -8.35 -7.83
CA THR A 4 -2.69 -7.20 -8.30
C THR A 4 -3.54 -5.94 -8.14
N ILE A 5 -2.92 -4.91 -7.58
CA ILE A 5 -3.56 -3.61 -7.42
C ILE A 5 -2.72 -2.60 -8.17
N ARG A 6 -3.36 -1.84 -9.05
CA ARG A 6 -2.70 -0.78 -9.80
C ARG A 6 -3.28 0.55 -9.42
N GLY A 7 -2.44 1.55 -9.38
CA GLY A 7 -2.95 2.86 -9.11
C GLY A 7 -1.85 3.89 -9.03
N LYS A 8 -2.28 5.14 -8.94
CA LYS A 8 -1.37 6.24 -8.78
C LYS A 8 -1.11 6.47 -7.30
N VAL A 9 0.14 6.66 -6.95
CA VAL A 9 0.51 6.89 -5.57
C VAL A 9 -0.04 8.24 -5.13
N ILE A 10 -0.80 8.21 -4.06
CA ILE A 10 -1.38 9.43 -3.50
C ILE A 10 -0.57 9.87 -2.30
N THR A 11 -0.72 11.14 -1.97
CA THR A 11 -0.09 11.68 -0.79
C THR A 11 -0.77 11.06 0.43
N GLY A 12 -0.02 10.28 1.16
CA GLY A 12 -0.58 9.68 2.34
C GLY A 12 -0.30 10.49 3.56
N ASN A 13 -0.48 9.85 4.67
CA ASN A 13 -0.16 10.40 5.96
C ASN A 13 1.35 10.62 6.02
N ARG A 14 1.76 11.74 6.57
CA ARG A 14 3.18 12.06 6.60
C ARG A 14 3.96 11.32 7.64
N ILE A 15 3.31 10.48 8.39
CA ILE A 15 3.96 9.75 9.45
C ILE A 15 5.13 8.92 8.94
N GLY A 16 5.01 8.37 7.74
CA GLY A 16 6.07 7.56 7.19
C GLY A 16 7.39 8.29 7.01
N ARG A 17 7.35 9.61 6.98
CA ARG A 17 8.58 10.37 6.80
C ARG A 17 9.48 10.31 8.03
N THR A 18 8.92 10.05 9.18
CA THR A 18 9.70 10.07 10.41
C THR A 18 10.36 8.75 10.71
N ILE A 19 10.01 7.69 10.00
CA ILE A 19 10.58 6.37 10.29
C ILE A 19 11.51 5.90 9.20
N ASN A 20 11.82 6.74 8.26
CA ASN A 20 12.84 6.47 7.24
C ASN A 20 12.52 5.29 6.34
N PHE A 21 11.28 4.88 6.26
CA PHE A 21 10.88 3.85 5.32
C PHE A 21 10.02 4.48 4.25
N PRO A 22 10.39 4.31 2.99
CA PRO A 22 9.56 4.82 1.92
C PRO A 22 8.25 4.05 1.88
N THR A 23 7.15 4.78 1.87
CA THR A 23 5.83 4.19 1.76
C THR A 23 5.12 4.77 0.56
N ALA A 24 4.30 3.95 -0.05
CA ALA A 24 3.49 4.36 -1.17
C ALA A 24 2.06 3.92 -0.91
N ASN A 25 1.13 4.84 -1.07
CA ASN A 25 -0.27 4.57 -0.82
C ASN A 25 -1.04 4.64 -2.13
N ILE A 26 -1.83 3.62 -2.39
CA ILE A 26 -2.76 3.67 -3.50
C ILE A 26 -4.14 3.23 -3.02
N THR A 27 -5.16 3.71 -3.71
CA THR A 27 -6.52 3.35 -3.39
C THR A 27 -6.83 1.94 -3.87
N VAL A 28 -7.49 1.17 -3.03
CA VAL A 28 -7.94 -0.17 -3.40
C VAL A 28 -9.37 -0.04 -3.92
N PRO A 29 -9.66 -0.61 -5.10
CA PRO A 29 -11.04 -0.57 -5.61
C PRO A 29 -12.02 -1.20 -4.65
N GLU A 30 -13.20 -0.63 -4.58
CA GLU A 30 -14.19 -1.05 -3.60
C GLU A 30 -14.67 -2.48 -3.79
N ASN A 31 -14.75 -2.91 -5.02
CA ASN A 31 -15.31 -4.21 -5.33
C ASN A 31 -14.27 -5.31 -5.43
N ASP A 32 -13.07 -5.07 -4.94
CA ASP A 32 -12.05 -6.11 -4.91
C ASP A 32 -12.32 -7.04 -3.75
N ASP A 33 -12.01 -8.31 -3.98
CA ASP A 33 -12.18 -9.33 -2.97
C ASP A 33 -11.00 -9.46 -2.04
N ILE A 34 -10.13 -8.50 -2.05
CA ILE A 34 -8.92 -8.58 -1.26
C ILE A 34 -9.26 -8.34 0.20
N THR A 35 -8.84 -9.26 1.05
CA THR A 35 -9.06 -9.16 2.48
C THR A 35 -8.12 -8.14 3.09
N ASN A 36 -8.60 -7.36 4.02
CA ASN A 36 -7.73 -6.46 4.76
C ASN A 36 -6.68 -7.26 5.52
N GLY A 37 -5.47 -6.74 5.54
CA GLY A 37 -4.40 -7.42 6.24
C GLY A 37 -3.04 -6.99 5.74
N VAL A 38 -2.03 -7.68 6.23
CA VAL A 38 -0.65 -7.42 5.87
C VAL A 38 -0.19 -8.52 4.93
N TYR A 39 0.42 -8.11 3.83
CA TYR A 39 0.82 -9.04 2.77
C TYR A 39 2.30 -8.87 2.45
N ALA A 40 2.94 -9.99 2.14
CA ALA A 40 4.21 -9.95 1.43
C ALA A 40 3.88 -9.67 -0.03
N ALA A 41 4.64 -8.78 -0.65
CA ALA A 41 4.27 -8.29 -1.97
C ALA A 41 5.49 -7.86 -2.77
N GLU A 42 5.24 -7.61 -4.04
CA GLU A 42 6.19 -6.96 -4.91
C GLU A 42 5.54 -5.72 -5.49
N VAL A 43 6.33 -4.67 -5.63
CA VAL A 43 5.87 -3.41 -6.21
C VAL A 43 6.70 -3.13 -7.44
N GLU A 44 6.01 -2.90 -8.54
CA GLU A 44 6.69 -2.51 -9.78
C GLU A 44 6.50 -1.02 -9.97
N ALA A 45 7.62 -0.31 -10.09
CA ALA A 45 7.63 1.13 -10.25
C ALA A 45 8.80 1.51 -11.12
N ASN A 46 8.55 2.34 -12.12
CA ASN A 46 9.60 2.86 -13.00
C ASN A 46 10.43 1.75 -13.66
N GLY A 47 9.81 0.64 -13.96
CA GLY A 47 10.49 -0.46 -14.62
C GLY A 47 11.31 -1.33 -13.70
N HIS A 48 11.22 -1.10 -12.39
CA HIS A 48 11.93 -1.90 -11.40
C HIS A 48 10.95 -2.59 -10.49
N THR A 49 11.35 -3.73 -9.96
CA THR A 49 10.53 -4.49 -9.04
C THR A 49 11.19 -4.46 -7.66
N TYR A 50 10.40 -4.10 -6.66
CA TYR A 50 10.86 -4.01 -5.30
C TYR A 50 10.07 -4.95 -4.42
N ARG A 51 10.73 -5.55 -3.45
CA ARG A 51 10.02 -6.30 -2.43
C ARG A 51 9.37 -5.31 -1.47
N ALA A 52 8.23 -5.70 -0.94
CA ALA A 52 7.48 -4.80 -0.08
C ALA A 52 6.61 -5.58 0.88
N MET A 53 6.24 -4.90 1.93
CA MET A 53 5.12 -5.33 2.77
C MET A 53 4.00 -4.35 2.56
N VAL A 54 2.80 -4.87 2.43
CA VAL A 54 1.65 -4.03 2.12
C VAL A 54 0.58 -4.24 3.16
N ASN A 55 0.11 -3.16 3.73
CA ASN A 55 -1.03 -3.19 4.64
C ASN A 55 -2.25 -2.67 3.90
N ILE A 56 -3.29 -3.48 3.83
CA ILE A 56 -4.55 -3.10 3.22
C ILE A 56 -5.57 -2.92 4.31
N GLY A 57 -6.12 -1.73 4.39
CA GLY A 57 -7.08 -1.46 5.44
C GLY A 57 -7.95 -0.28 5.10
N THR A 58 -9.02 -0.16 5.85
CA THR A 58 -9.94 0.93 5.72
C THR A 58 -9.41 2.11 6.53
N ARG A 59 -9.37 3.27 5.89
CA ARG A 59 -8.94 4.48 6.56
C ARG A 59 -10.16 5.27 6.99
N PRO A 60 -10.20 5.72 8.23
CA PRO A 60 -11.30 6.56 8.68
C PRO A 60 -11.09 7.96 8.13
N THR A 61 -11.55 8.18 6.94
CA THR A 61 -11.49 9.52 6.37
C THR A 61 -12.81 10.21 6.60
N VAL A 62 -12.75 11.50 6.58
CA VAL A 62 -13.90 12.30 6.95
C VAL A 62 -14.97 12.27 5.89
N ASN A 63 -14.57 12.21 4.66
CA ASN A 63 -15.49 12.51 3.58
C ASN A 63 -15.80 11.33 2.70
N GLU A 64 -15.19 10.20 2.92
CA GLU A 64 -15.37 9.07 2.04
C GLU A 64 -15.58 7.83 2.86
N SER A 65 -16.69 7.19 2.64
CA SER A 65 -16.98 5.96 3.33
C SER A 65 -16.43 4.78 2.55
N GLY A 66 -15.94 3.80 3.28
CA GLY A 66 -15.55 2.55 2.69
C GLY A 66 -14.26 2.56 1.91
N ASN A 67 -13.51 3.61 1.99
CA ASN A 67 -12.26 3.68 1.26
C ASN A 67 -11.21 2.82 1.90
N ARG A 68 -10.56 2.03 1.09
CA ARG A 68 -9.44 1.22 1.52
C ARG A 68 -8.19 1.70 0.85
N LEU A 69 -7.09 1.61 1.58
CA LEU A 69 -5.79 1.97 1.05
C LEU A 69 -4.86 0.78 1.15
N ALA A 70 -4.00 0.66 0.15
CA ALA A 70 -2.88 -0.24 0.21
C ALA A 70 -1.65 0.61 0.49
N GLU A 71 -1.08 0.41 1.65
CA GLU A 71 0.12 1.14 2.04
C GLU A 71 1.29 0.19 1.91
N ALA A 72 2.16 0.49 0.97
CA ALA A 72 3.30 -0.37 0.67
C ALA A 72 4.56 0.19 1.28
N TYR A 73 5.27 -0.66 2.01
CA TYR A 73 6.58 -0.33 2.56
C TYR A 73 7.61 -1.04 1.69
N LEU A 74 8.33 -0.27 0.89
CA LEU A 74 9.27 -0.82 -0.08
C LEU A 74 10.64 -1.00 0.54
N PHE A 75 11.22 -2.19 0.29
CA PHE A 75 12.56 -2.47 0.75
C PHE A 75 13.56 -2.05 -0.32
N ASP A 76 14.69 -1.53 0.13
CA ASP A 76 15.80 -1.15 -0.76
C ASP A 76 15.38 -0.12 -1.81
N PHE A 77 14.45 0.73 -1.46
CA PHE A 77 14.02 1.80 -2.33
C PHE A 77 14.34 3.13 -1.66
N SER A 78 14.84 4.05 -2.43
CA SER A 78 14.98 5.43 -1.98
C SER A 78 14.39 6.33 -3.06
N GLY A 79 13.78 7.42 -2.63
CA GLY A 79 13.20 8.34 -3.57
C GLY A 79 11.75 8.61 -3.25
N ASN A 80 11.01 9.01 -4.28
CA ASN A 80 9.67 9.50 -4.14
C ASN A 80 8.83 8.94 -5.27
N LEU A 81 7.72 8.31 -4.92
CA LEU A 81 6.83 7.73 -5.89
C LEU A 81 5.51 8.50 -6.03
N TYR A 82 5.41 9.67 -5.42
CA TYR A 82 4.18 10.44 -5.50
C TYR A 82 3.79 10.71 -6.95
N ASN A 83 2.51 10.52 -7.23
CA ASN A 83 1.93 10.75 -8.55
C ASN A 83 2.38 9.77 -9.60
N GLN A 84 3.12 8.74 -9.23
CA GLN A 84 3.52 7.73 -10.19
C GLN A 84 2.57 6.56 -10.16
N GLN A 85 2.43 5.94 -11.31
CA GLN A 85 1.63 4.74 -11.42
C GLN A 85 2.47 3.56 -10.98
N ILE A 86 1.95 2.76 -10.07
CA ILE A 86 2.65 1.57 -9.62
C ILE A 86 1.72 0.38 -9.66
N GLU A 87 2.31 -0.78 -9.61
CA GLU A 87 1.57 -2.03 -9.56
C GLU A 87 2.04 -2.82 -8.35
N ILE A 88 1.09 -3.19 -7.50
CA ILE A 88 1.38 -3.98 -6.30
C ILE A 88 0.85 -5.38 -6.53
N ARG A 89 1.74 -6.37 -6.43
CA ARG A 89 1.34 -7.77 -6.52
C ARG A 89 1.41 -8.37 -5.14
N LEU A 90 0.25 -8.78 -4.62
CA LEU A 90 0.16 -9.39 -3.30
C LEU A 90 0.48 -10.85 -3.44
N LEU A 91 1.49 -11.31 -2.74
CA LEU A 91 1.99 -12.67 -2.88
C LEU A 91 1.50 -13.59 -1.79
N GLU A 92 1.51 -13.11 -0.56
CA GLU A 92 1.17 -13.98 0.56
C GLU A 92 0.53 -13.16 1.67
N PHE A 93 -0.59 -13.63 2.17
CA PHE A 93 -1.23 -13.03 3.32
C PHE A 93 -0.44 -13.40 4.57
N MET A 94 -0.02 -12.41 5.32
CA MET A 94 0.83 -12.64 6.47
C MET A 94 0.05 -12.64 7.78
N ARG A 95 -0.85 -11.69 7.94
CA ARG A 95 -1.58 -11.55 9.18
C ARG A 95 -2.67 -10.52 9.01
N PRO A 96 -3.64 -10.51 9.92
CA PRO A 96 -4.68 -9.49 9.88
C PRO A 96 -4.11 -8.10 10.03
N GLU A 97 -4.90 -7.13 9.61
CA GLU A 97 -4.51 -5.75 9.72
C GLU A 97 -4.24 -5.37 11.17
N VAL A 98 -3.16 -4.61 11.38
CA VAL A 98 -2.84 -4.10 12.71
C VAL A 98 -3.12 -2.62 12.71
N ARG A 99 -3.93 -2.19 13.64
CA ARG A 99 -4.21 -0.78 13.81
C ARG A 99 -3.45 -0.28 15.02
N PHE A 100 -2.78 0.83 14.82
CA PHE A 100 -2.12 1.49 15.92
C PHE A 100 -3.00 2.66 16.33
N LEU A 101 -3.26 2.73 17.61
CA LEU A 101 -4.18 3.71 18.12
C LEU A 101 -3.51 5.00 18.54
N SER A 102 -2.47 5.33 17.99
CA SER A 102 -1.80 6.57 18.38
C SER A 102 -2.34 7.76 17.63
#